data_da4ad92f9083117f74d79e48a54698e5
#
_entry.id   da4ad92f9083117f74d79e48a54698e5
#
_cell.length_a   1.000
_cell.length_b   1.000
_cell.length_c   1.000
_cell.angle_alpha   90.00
_cell.angle_beta   90.00
_cell.angle_gamma   90.00
#
_symmetry.space_group_name_H-M   'P 1'
#
loop_
_entity.id
_entity.type
_entity.pdbx_description
1 polymer ?
#
loop_
_entity_poly.entity_id
_entity_poly.type
_entity_poly.pdbx_seq_one_letter_code
_entity_poly.pdbx_strand_id
1 'polypeptide(L)'
;MTAPPDVESLRLLVLVAEEGSLTAAAAELRISQPSASKRLSRLERRLGLRLVDRTRRGSALTPAGRLVTGWARRVLDDLTALTDGAEALRRERTGRLTVAASLTVAEHLLPAWIGDLRRDDPGLHVGMQVTNSSRVCELARHGDVDIGFIESPGRPSGLRSRAVAGDRLVLVAPPGHRWTRRGRPVPPAEVAATPLISREAGSGTRQAAAQAMAAEDLDLAPPLLELGSSTAVRNAVVAGAGPALISELVVGPDLAAGTLAEIPIEGMTLERSLRAVWRTGTTPTGPAAALLARAGRRPSARS
;
A
#
# COMPACT_ATOMS: atom_id res chain seq x y z
N MET A 1 -8.13 33.45 28.69
CA MET A 1 -8.00 32.34 27.73
C MET A 1 -6.54 32.02 27.55
N THR A 2 -6.11 30.78 27.80
CA THR A 2 -4.71 30.34 27.60
C THR A 2 -4.47 30.21 26.10
N ALA A 3 -3.37 30.77 25.60
CA ALA A 3 -3.00 30.61 24.17
C ALA A 3 -2.87 29.14 23.79
N PRO A 4 -3.23 28.72 22.55
CA PRO A 4 -3.18 27.31 22.13
C PRO A 4 -1.75 26.75 22.16
N PRO A 5 -1.56 25.42 22.36
CA PRO A 5 -0.28 24.77 22.24
C PRO A 5 0.34 24.98 20.85
N ASP A 6 1.66 25.05 20.78
CA ASP A 6 2.34 25.06 19.47
C ASP A 6 2.47 23.63 18.90
N VAL A 7 2.51 23.56 17.57
CA VAL A 7 2.51 22.31 16.81
C VAL A 7 3.69 21.40 17.17
N GLU A 8 4.87 22.00 17.38
CA GLU A 8 6.08 21.28 17.71
C GLU A 8 6.05 20.63 19.09
N SER A 9 5.32 21.26 20.04
CA SER A 9 5.07 20.67 21.35
C SER A 9 4.12 19.48 21.28
N LEU A 10 3.12 19.53 20.39
CA LEU A 10 2.22 18.41 20.13
C LEU A 10 2.95 17.26 19.47
N ARG A 11 3.81 17.54 18.46
CA ARG A 11 4.68 16.52 17.81
C ARG A 11 5.57 15.83 18.84
N LEU A 12 6.23 16.59 19.69
CA LEU A 12 7.10 16.01 20.72
C LEU A 12 6.32 15.05 21.63
N LEU A 13 5.11 15.42 22.07
CA LEU A 13 4.28 14.58 22.93
C LEU A 13 3.91 13.25 22.22
N VAL A 14 3.54 13.32 20.94
CA VAL A 14 3.21 12.13 20.13
C VAL A 14 4.43 11.22 19.99
N LEU A 15 5.60 11.76 19.67
CA LEU A 15 6.84 10.99 19.56
C LEU A 15 7.27 10.37 20.90
N VAL A 16 7.10 11.08 22.02
CA VAL A 16 7.35 10.49 23.35
C VAL A 16 6.42 9.30 23.62
N ALA A 17 5.18 9.34 23.12
CA ALA A 17 4.24 8.23 23.26
C ALA A 17 4.62 7.02 22.39
N GLU A 18 5.21 7.25 21.23
CA GLU A 18 5.62 6.20 20.28
C GLU A 18 6.95 5.55 20.68
N GLU A 19 7.92 6.36 21.04
CA GLU A 19 9.28 5.93 21.38
C GLU A 19 9.42 5.45 22.86
N GLY A 20 8.49 5.80 23.73
CA GLY A 20 8.60 5.53 25.17
C GLY A 20 9.80 6.25 25.83
N SER A 21 10.44 7.19 25.12
CA SER A 21 11.66 7.88 25.54
C SER A 21 11.70 9.32 25.05
N LEU A 22 11.87 10.26 25.99
CA LEU A 22 12.07 11.67 25.63
C LEU A 22 13.38 11.90 24.85
N THR A 23 14.39 11.10 25.10
CA THR A 23 15.68 11.20 24.39
C THR A 23 15.56 10.74 22.94
N ALA A 24 14.85 9.63 22.69
CA ALA A 24 14.59 9.14 21.35
C ALA A 24 13.71 10.13 20.56
N ALA A 25 12.63 10.62 21.19
CA ALA A 25 11.75 11.63 20.60
C ALA A 25 12.50 12.95 20.27
N ALA A 26 13.47 13.36 21.09
CA ALA A 26 14.30 14.54 20.83
C ALA A 26 15.23 14.32 19.62
N ALA A 27 15.82 13.12 19.49
CA ALA A 27 16.66 12.76 18.35
C ALA A 27 15.88 12.79 17.05
N GLU A 28 14.65 12.25 17.03
CA GLU A 28 13.75 12.27 15.87
C GLU A 28 13.41 13.70 15.42
N LEU A 29 13.18 14.61 16.38
CA LEU A 29 12.97 16.04 16.10
C LEU A 29 14.27 16.82 15.84
N ARG A 30 15.44 16.19 15.88
CA ARG A 30 16.75 16.82 15.73
C ARG A 30 16.98 17.99 16.69
N ILE A 31 16.53 17.84 17.94
CA ILE A 31 16.75 18.81 19.02
C ILE A 31 17.48 18.15 20.19
N SER A 32 18.11 18.97 21.04
CA SER A 32 18.74 18.44 22.23
C SER A 32 17.71 17.96 23.27
N GLN A 33 18.04 16.95 24.05
CA GLN A 33 17.20 16.44 25.13
C GLN A 33 16.81 17.53 26.15
N PRO A 34 17.70 18.47 26.59
CA PRO A 34 17.28 19.60 27.41
C PRO A 34 16.22 20.49 26.76
N SER A 35 16.34 20.73 25.45
CA SER A 35 15.33 21.49 24.67
C SER A 35 13.98 20.78 24.63
N ALA A 36 13.99 19.47 24.39
CA ALA A 36 12.77 18.64 24.42
C ALA A 36 12.12 18.68 25.82
N SER A 37 12.92 18.50 26.89
CA SER A 37 12.43 18.58 28.27
C SER A 37 11.79 19.94 28.58
N LYS A 38 12.42 21.03 28.17
CA LYS A 38 11.90 22.40 28.36
C LYS A 38 10.59 22.62 27.58
N ARG A 39 10.52 22.10 26.34
CA ARG A 39 9.33 22.16 25.48
C ARG A 39 8.16 21.39 26.10
N LEU A 40 8.39 20.15 26.55
CA LEU A 40 7.39 19.33 27.21
C LEU A 40 6.87 20.00 28.49
N SER A 41 7.76 20.49 29.37
CA SER A 41 7.37 21.17 30.59
C SER A 41 6.59 22.47 30.33
N ARG A 42 6.87 23.15 29.22
CA ARG A 42 6.10 24.33 28.78
C ARG A 42 4.69 23.93 28.35
N LEU A 43 4.54 22.81 27.62
CA LEU A 43 3.24 22.27 27.23
C LEU A 43 2.40 21.89 28.46
N GLU A 44 2.98 21.15 29.42
CA GLU A 44 2.35 20.74 30.66
C GLU A 44 1.88 21.94 31.49
N ARG A 45 2.73 22.94 31.67
CA ARG A 45 2.34 24.20 32.37
C ARG A 45 1.22 24.94 31.67
N ARG A 46 1.26 24.97 30.32
CA ARG A 46 0.23 25.66 29.52
C ARG A 46 -1.14 24.99 29.65
N LEU A 47 -1.16 23.65 29.69
CA LEU A 47 -2.38 22.87 29.82
C LEU A 47 -2.81 22.67 31.28
N GLY A 48 -1.95 22.98 32.25
CA GLY A 48 -2.19 22.72 33.67
C GLY A 48 -2.24 21.22 34.00
N LEU A 49 -1.64 20.37 33.16
CA LEU A 49 -1.71 18.92 33.26
C LEU A 49 -0.31 18.33 33.21
N ARG A 50 -0.07 17.29 34.01
CA ARG A 50 1.10 16.45 33.85
C ARG A 50 0.81 15.38 32.80
N LEU A 51 1.61 15.33 31.74
CA LEU A 51 1.38 14.46 30.60
C LEU A 51 2.31 13.26 30.57
N VAL A 52 3.53 13.42 31.10
CA VAL A 52 4.58 12.40 31.07
C VAL A 52 5.17 12.21 32.46
N ASP A 53 5.26 10.96 32.90
CA ASP A 53 5.99 10.53 34.10
C ASP A 53 7.37 10.02 33.67
N ARG A 54 8.40 10.53 34.39
CA ARG A 54 9.77 10.04 34.23
C ARG A 54 9.94 8.80 35.09
N THR A 55 10.27 7.68 34.46
CA THR A 55 10.55 6.41 35.13
C THR A 55 12.03 6.05 34.97
N ARG A 56 12.52 5.12 35.80
CA ARG A 56 13.90 4.59 35.65
C ARG A 56 14.11 3.86 34.31
N ARG A 57 13.03 3.49 33.60
CA ARG A 57 13.06 2.76 32.33
C ARG A 57 12.68 3.64 31.11
N GLY A 58 12.49 4.95 31.28
CA GLY A 58 12.11 5.83 30.18
C GLY A 58 11.03 6.83 30.58
N SER A 59 10.21 7.22 29.60
CA SER A 59 9.11 8.19 29.75
C SER A 59 7.77 7.49 29.49
N ALA A 60 6.86 7.49 30.48
CA ALA A 60 5.53 6.91 30.35
C ALA A 60 4.48 8.00 30.32
N LEU A 61 3.42 7.87 29.51
CA LEU A 61 2.30 8.79 29.51
C LEU A 61 1.44 8.61 30.77
N THR A 62 1.03 9.72 31.38
CA THR A 62 -0.03 9.74 32.38
C THR A 62 -1.39 9.42 31.76
N PRO A 63 -2.46 9.15 32.54
CA PRO A 63 -3.82 9.05 32.00
C PRO A 63 -4.23 10.30 31.21
N ALA A 64 -3.93 11.50 31.71
CA ALA A 64 -4.15 12.77 31.00
C ALA A 64 -3.28 12.86 29.74
N GLY A 65 -2.01 12.40 29.81
CA GLY A 65 -1.11 12.34 28.67
C GLY A 65 -1.64 11.51 27.52
N ARG A 66 -2.23 10.35 27.81
CA ARG A 66 -2.84 9.49 26.76
C ARG A 66 -4.00 10.20 26.03
N LEU A 67 -4.88 10.87 26.76
CA LEU A 67 -5.99 11.62 26.16
C LEU A 67 -5.48 12.79 25.32
N VAL A 68 -4.56 13.59 25.88
CA VAL A 68 -3.98 14.74 25.16
C VAL A 68 -3.19 14.28 23.93
N THR A 69 -2.46 13.17 23.99
CA THR A 69 -1.78 12.60 22.83
C THR A 69 -2.78 12.20 21.74
N GLY A 70 -3.93 11.62 22.09
CA GLY A 70 -4.99 11.31 21.13
C GLY A 70 -5.56 12.57 20.44
N TRP A 71 -5.70 13.66 21.18
CA TRP A 71 -6.10 14.96 20.59
C TRP A 71 -4.97 15.59 19.78
N ALA A 72 -3.74 15.52 20.25
CA ALA A 72 -2.56 16.03 19.52
C ALA A 72 -2.40 15.35 18.15
N ARG A 73 -2.59 14.03 18.07
CA ARG A 73 -2.58 13.29 16.80
C ARG A 73 -3.61 13.85 15.82
N ARG A 74 -4.85 14.03 16.25
CA ARG A 74 -5.91 14.59 15.38
C ARG A 74 -5.56 15.98 14.86
N VAL A 75 -5.05 16.87 15.71
CA VAL A 75 -4.62 18.22 15.29
C VAL A 75 -3.49 18.15 14.27
N LEU A 76 -2.51 17.24 14.46
CA LEU A 76 -1.41 17.05 13.54
C LEU A 76 -1.91 16.47 12.20
N ASP A 77 -2.85 15.55 12.23
CA ASP A 77 -3.51 15.00 11.04
C ASP A 77 -4.26 16.08 10.26
N ASP A 78 -5.02 16.95 10.95
CA ASP A 78 -5.75 18.06 10.33
C ASP A 78 -4.82 19.11 9.72
N LEU A 79 -3.72 19.45 10.39
CA LEU A 79 -2.68 20.34 9.84
C LEU A 79 -2.03 19.76 8.59
N THR A 80 -1.81 18.47 8.59
CA THR A 80 -1.28 17.78 7.43
C THR A 80 -2.28 17.76 6.28
N ALA A 81 -3.57 17.50 6.59
CA ALA A 81 -4.66 17.57 5.60
C ALA A 81 -4.79 18.97 4.98
N LEU A 82 -4.61 20.03 5.77
CA LEU A 82 -4.58 21.41 5.26
C LEU A 82 -3.44 21.64 4.26
N THR A 83 -2.23 21.19 4.61
CA THR A 83 -1.04 21.35 3.75
C THR A 83 -1.20 20.58 2.44
N ASP A 84 -1.66 19.34 2.54
CA ASP A 84 -1.89 18.46 1.39
C ASP A 84 -3.02 19.01 0.49
N GLY A 85 -4.09 19.54 1.09
CA GLY A 85 -5.18 20.20 0.35
C GLY A 85 -4.71 21.43 -0.40
N ALA A 86 -3.87 22.26 0.24
CA ALA A 86 -3.29 23.42 -0.43
C ALA A 86 -2.34 23.02 -1.58
N GLU A 87 -1.55 21.96 -1.40
CA GLU A 87 -0.71 21.42 -2.47
C GLU A 87 -1.53 20.80 -3.62
N ALA A 88 -2.60 20.06 -3.31
CA ALA A 88 -3.51 19.52 -4.32
C ALA A 88 -4.14 20.63 -5.17
N LEU A 89 -4.60 21.72 -4.55
CA LEU A 89 -5.11 22.90 -5.25
C LEU A 89 -4.02 23.57 -6.13
N ARG A 90 -2.78 23.61 -5.69
CA ARG A 90 -1.65 24.11 -6.51
C ARG A 90 -1.36 23.20 -7.69
N ARG A 91 -1.39 21.87 -7.51
CA ARG A 91 -1.19 20.87 -8.59
C ARG A 91 -2.34 20.90 -9.59
N GLU A 92 -3.58 21.05 -9.13
CA GLU A 92 -4.74 21.24 -10.02
C GLU A 92 -4.57 22.45 -10.94
N ARG A 93 -4.04 23.56 -10.41
CA ARG A 93 -3.71 24.77 -11.22
C ARG A 93 -2.56 24.55 -12.21
N THR A 94 -1.69 23.58 -11.95
CA THR A 94 -0.53 23.27 -12.84
C THR A 94 -0.81 22.12 -13.81
N GLY A 95 -2.03 21.55 -13.79
CA GLY A 95 -2.39 20.42 -14.67
C GLY A 95 -1.51 19.19 -14.47
N ARG A 96 -1.07 18.90 -13.22
CA ARG A 96 -0.22 17.74 -12.92
C ARG A 96 -0.94 16.76 -12.00
N LEU A 97 -0.73 15.47 -12.29
CA LEU A 97 -1.19 14.34 -11.48
C LEU A 97 0.01 13.40 -11.20
N THR A 98 0.24 13.08 -9.94
CA THR A 98 1.26 12.11 -9.53
C THR A 98 0.59 10.83 -9.02
N VAL A 99 0.96 9.70 -9.61
CA VAL A 99 0.38 8.38 -9.32
C VAL A 99 1.49 7.41 -8.92
N ALA A 100 1.27 6.60 -7.89
CA ALA A 100 2.08 5.40 -7.67
C ALA A 100 1.21 4.15 -7.91
N ALA A 101 1.78 3.11 -8.50
CA ALA A 101 1.02 1.90 -8.74
C ALA A 101 1.85 0.64 -8.62
N SER A 102 1.21 -0.44 -8.12
CA SER A 102 1.74 -1.79 -8.20
C SER A 102 1.78 -2.26 -9.66
N LEU A 103 2.67 -3.20 -9.95
CA LEU A 103 2.98 -3.58 -11.32
C LEU A 103 1.76 -4.03 -12.12
N THR A 104 0.94 -4.90 -11.56
CA THR A 104 -0.26 -5.40 -12.26
C THR A 104 -1.20 -4.25 -12.65
N VAL A 105 -1.45 -3.31 -11.73
CA VAL A 105 -2.32 -2.16 -12.01
C VAL A 105 -1.67 -1.21 -13.02
N ALA A 106 -0.36 -0.94 -12.86
CA ALA A 106 0.39 -0.04 -13.72
C ALA A 106 0.46 -0.52 -15.19
N GLU A 107 0.64 -1.82 -15.39
CA GLU A 107 0.86 -2.39 -16.71
C GLU A 107 -0.47 -2.72 -17.43
N HIS A 108 -1.51 -3.15 -16.70
CA HIS A 108 -2.72 -3.70 -17.31
C HIS A 108 -3.97 -2.82 -17.21
N LEU A 109 -4.04 -1.88 -16.26
CA LEU A 109 -5.25 -1.10 -16.02
C LEU A 109 -5.05 0.41 -16.18
N LEU A 110 -4.01 0.96 -15.56
CA LEU A 110 -3.76 2.42 -15.57
C LEU A 110 -3.60 3.02 -16.97
N PRO A 111 -2.97 2.37 -17.96
CA PRO A 111 -2.83 2.95 -19.28
C PRO A 111 -4.18 3.30 -19.92
N ALA A 112 -5.19 2.44 -19.78
CA ALA A 112 -6.54 2.70 -20.27
C ALA A 112 -7.21 3.84 -19.50
N TRP A 113 -7.14 3.84 -18.16
CA TRP A 113 -7.75 4.89 -17.33
C TRP A 113 -7.12 6.26 -17.54
N ILE A 114 -5.78 6.31 -17.69
CA ILE A 114 -5.05 7.55 -18.00
C ILE A 114 -5.36 8.01 -19.43
N GLY A 115 -5.46 7.09 -20.39
CA GLY A 115 -5.86 7.41 -21.76
C GLY A 115 -7.24 8.07 -21.82
N ASP A 116 -8.20 7.55 -21.05
CA ASP A 116 -9.54 8.13 -20.93
C ASP A 116 -9.51 9.50 -20.25
N LEU A 117 -8.68 9.66 -19.20
CA LEU A 117 -8.53 10.91 -18.49
C LEU A 117 -7.94 12.01 -19.39
N ARG A 118 -6.91 11.69 -20.18
CA ARG A 118 -6.26 12.63 -21.07
C ARG A 118 -7.08 13.00 -22.31
N ARG A 119 -8.08 12.21 -22.68
CA ARG A 119 -9.03 12.62 -23.74
C ARG A 119 -9.92 13.80 -23.29
N ASP A 120 -10.25 13.85 -21.99
CA ASP A 120 -11.05 14.93 -21.44
C ASP A 120 -10.20 16.16 -21.06
N ASP A 121 -8.92 15.94 -20.73
CA ASP A 121 -7.94 16.99 -20.41
C ASP A 121 -6.60 16.69 -21.11
N PRO A 122 -6.43 17.13 -22.39
CA PRO A 122 -5.20 16.90 -23.15
C PRO A 122 -3.96 17.56 -22.55
N GLY A 123 -4.13 18.63 -21.77
CA GLY A 123 -3.04 19.37 -21.12
C GLY A 123 -2.53 18.70 -19.84
N LEU A 124 -3.23 17.68 -19.32
CA LEU A 124 -2.85 17.00 -18.09
C LEU A 124 -1.53 16.26 -18.23
N HIS A 125 -0.58 16.60 -17.37
CA HIS A 125 0.67 15.85 -17.21
C HIS A 125 0.51 14.79 -16.11
N VAL A 126 0.72 13.52 -16.44
CA VAL A 126 0.66 12.41 -15.49
C VAL A 126 2.05 11.84 -15.26
N GLY A 127 2.57 12.01 -14.05
CA GLY A 127 3.77 11.32 -13.58
C GLY A 127 3.38 10.02 -12.87
N MET A 128 3.94 8.88 -13.29
CA MET A 128 3.64 7.58 -12.68
C MET A 128 4.91 6.92 -12.15
N GLN A 129 4.89 6.53 -10.88
CA GLN A 129 5.92 5.69 -10.28
C GLN A 129 5.40 4.27 -10.13
N VAL A 130 6.06 3.30 -10.80
CA VAL A 130 5.75 1.88 -10.71
C VAL A 130 6.64 1.23 -9.66
N THR A 131 6.02 0.53 -8.70
CA THR A 131 6.73 -0.15 -7.61
C THR A 131 5.86 -1.26 -7.01
N ASN A 132 6.23 -1.86 -5.87
CA ASN A 132 5.35 -2.83 -5.20
C ASN A 132 4.32 -2.17 -4.27
N SER A 133 3.33 -2.94 -3.84
CA SER A 133 2.20 -2.41 -3.05
C SER A 133 2.63 -1.79 -1.72
N SER A 134 3.64 -2.33 -1.05
CA SER A 134 4.14 -1.78 0.21
C SER A 134 4.72 -0.39 0.00
N ARG A 135 5.54 -0.20 -1.04
CA ARG A 135 6.13 1.09 -1.37
C ARG A 135 5.10 2.11 -1.85
N VAL A 136 4.09 1.66 -2.62
CA VAL A 136 2.94 2.53 -2.97
C VAL A 136 2.24 3.06 -1.71
N CYS A 137 2.01 2.20 -0.71
CA CYS A 137 1.41 2.61 0.55
C CYS A 137 2.26 3.63 1.30
N GLU A 138 3.59 3.49 1.30
CA GLU A 138 4.49 4.46 1.91
C GLU A 138 4.40 5.83 1.24
N LEU A 139 4.51 5.87 -0.10
CA LEU A 139 4.39 7.10 -0.89
C LEU A 139 3.05 7.80 -0.65
N ALA A 140 1.95 7.04 -0.61
CA ALA A 140 0.64 7.59 -0.34
C ALA A 140 0.49 8.14 1.10
N ARG A 141 1.10 7.49 2.11
CA ARG A 141 1.10 8.00 3.50
C ARG A 141 1.87 9.30 3.66
N HIS A 142 3.00 9.44 2.97
CA HIS A 142 3.84 10.64 3.02
C HIS A 142 3.29 11.79 2.16
N GLY A 143 2.27 11.52 1.29
CA GLY A 143 1.74 12.53 0.38
C GLY A 143 2.64 12.79 -0.84
N ASP A 144 3.61 11.90 -1.11
CA ASP A 144 4.50 11.99 -2.27
C ASP A 144 3.75 11.78 -3.59
N VAL A 145 2.54 11.19 -3.53
CA VAL A 145 1.65 10.97 -4.66
C VAL A 145 0.22 11.39 -4.32
N ASP A 146 -0.53 11.82 -5.33
CA ASP A 146 -1.93 12.24 -5.16
C ASP A 146 -2.86 11.03 -4.95
N ILE A 147 -2.51 9.90 -5.57
CA ILE A 147 -3.25 8.63 -5.47
C ILE A 147 -2.32 7.45 -5.74
N GLY A 148 -2.50 6.37 -4.98
CA GLY A 148 -1.81 5.10 -5.18
C GLY A 148 -2.76 4.00 -5.64
N PHE A 149 -2.23 2.97 -6.31
CA PHE A 149 -2.98 1.76 -6.66
C PHE A 149 -2.21 0.52 -6.23
N ILE A 150 -2.87 -0.36 -5.48
CA ILE A 150 -2.28 -1.56 -4.89
C ILE A 150 -3.08 -2.81 -5.23
N GLU A 151 -2.41 -3.93 -5.12
CA GLU A 151 -2.95 -5.28 -5.32
C GLU A 151 -2.82 -6.16 -4.07
N SER A 152 -2.38 -5.59 -2.95
CA SER A 152 -2.30 -6.28 -1.67
C SER A 152 -3.69 -6.60 -1.12
N PRO A 153 -3.85 -7.74 -0.45
CA PRO A 153 -5.09 -8.08 0.22
C PRO A 153 -5.37 -7.12 1.40
N GLY A 154 -6.65 -6.93 1.67
CA GLY A 154 -7.11 -6.14 2.82
C GLY A 154 -7.06 -4.62 2.61
N ARG A 155 -7.21 -3.89 3.71
CA ARG A 155 -7.17 -2.44 3.76
C ARG A 155 -5.88 -2.00 4.45
N PRO A 156 -5.01 -1.23 3.78
CA PRO A 156 -3.76 -0.79 4.40
C PRO A 156 -4.03 0.17 5.56
N SER A 157 -3.31 -0.01 6.67
CA SER A 157 -3.40 0.87 7.84
C SER A 157 -2.90 2.29 7.50
N GLY A 158 -3.54 3.31 8.11
CA GLY A 158 -3.15 4.71 7.91
C GLY A 158 -3.49 5.29 6.53
N LEU A 159 -4.24 4.56 5.71
CA LEU A 159 -4.71 5.01 4.40
C LEU A 159 -6.21 4.81 4.26
N ARG A 160 -6.87 5.68 3.50
CA ARG A 160 -8.18 5.39 2.93
C ARG A 160 -8.02 4.57 1.67
N SER A 161 -8.98 3.68 1.40
CA SER A 161 -8.94 2.85 0.20
C SER A 161 -10.32 2.59 -0.37
N ARG A 162 -10.39 2.41 -1.70
CA ARG A 162 -11.58 1.99 -2.43
C ARG A 162 -11.22 0.88 -3.42
N ALA A 163 -11.99 -0.20 -3.47
CA ALA A 163 -11.85 -1.21 -4.51
C ALA A 163 -12.19 -0.58 -5.87
N VAL A 164 -11.35 -0.82 -6.87
CA VAL A 164 -11.47 -0.25 -8.22
C VAL A 164 -11.57 -1.31 -9.31
N ALA A 165 -11.03 -2.51 -9.07
CA ALA A 165 -11.14 -3.64 -9.98
C ALA A 165 -11.03 -4.96 -9.21
N GLY A 166 -11.48 -6.05 -9.83
CA GLY A 166 -11.18 -7.42 -9.42
C GLY A 166 -10.03 -7.99 -10.23
N ASP A 167 -9.33 -8.94 -9.66
CA ASP A 167 -8.29 -9.74 -10.30
C ASP A 167 -8.30 -11.15 -9.69
N ARG A 168 -7.75 -12.11 -10.40
CA ARG A 168 -7.60 -13.49 -9.95
C ARG A 168 -6.15 -13.90 -10.06
N LEU A 169 -5.60 -14.51 -9.01
CA LEU A 169 -4.34 -15.20 -9.11
C LEU A 169 -4.58 -16.61 -9.64
N VAL A 170 -3.76 -17.00 -10.58
CA VAL A 170 -3.78 -18.34 -11.17
C VAL A 170 -2.44 -19.04 -10.92
N LEU A 171 -2.49 -20.33 -10.62
CA LEU A 171 -1.30 -21.17 -10.60
C LEU A 171 -1.00 -21.56 -12.05
N VAL A 172 0.19 -21.18 -12.52
CA VAL A 172 0.62 -21.45 -13.89
C VAL A 172 1.91 -22.26 -13.94
N ALA A 173 2.03 -23.05 -14.97
CA ALA A 173 3.23 -23.82 -15.27
C ALA A 173 3.39 -23.98 -16.80
N PRO A 174 4.60 -24.34 -17.30
CA PRO A 174 4.77 -24.68 -18.70
C PRO A 174 3.97 -25.96 -19.07
N PRO A 175 3.54 -26.13 -20.32
CA PRO A 175 2.68 -27.26 -20.74
C PRO A 175 3.24 -28.65 -20.43
N GLY A 176 4.56 -28.79 -20.31
CA GLY A 176 5.23 -30.06 -19.96
C GLY A 176 5.33 -30.35 -18.45
N HIS A 177 4.88 -29.47 -17.58
CA HIS A 177 5.00 -29.66 -16.13
C HIS A 177 4.16 -30.85 -15.63
N ARG A 178 4.60 -31.53 -14.55
CA ARG A 178 3.91 -32.69 -13.98
C ARG A 178 2.45 -32.44 -13.63
N TRP A 179 2.10 -31.24 -13.22
CA TRP A 179 0.73 -30.87 -12.86
C TRP A 179 -0.21 -30.75 -14.06
N THR A 180 0.30 -30.37 -15.26
CA THR A 180 -0.51 -30.28 -16.48
C THR A 180 -0.96 -31.66 -16.97
N ARG A 181 -0.17 -32.73 -16.65
CA ARG A 181 -0.47 -34.11 -17.05
C ARG A 181 -1.40 -34.83 -16.08
N ARG A 182 -1.72 -34.22 -14.94
CA ARG A 182 -2.42 -34.90 -13.84
C ARG A 182 -3.90 -35.17 -14.10
N GLY A 183 -4.55 -34.35 -14.93
CA GLY A 183 -5.99 -34.47 -15.25
C GLY A 183 -6.94 -34.17 -14.08
N ARG A 184 -6.45 -33.69 -12.95
CA ARG A 184 -7.24 -33.31 -11.75
C ARG A 184 -6.59 -32.12 -11.06
N PRO A 185 -7.37 -31.32 -10.27
CA PRO A 185 -6.83 -30.22 -9.48
C PRO A 185 -5.72 -30.66 -8.54
N VAL A 186 -4.81 -29.71 -8.21
CA VAL A 186 -3.71 -29.93 -7.27
C VAL A 186 -4.18 -29.56 -5.87
N PRO A 187 -3.96 -30.41 -4.86
CA PRO A 187 -4.30 -30.08 -3.48
C PRO A 187 -3.54 -28.84 -3.00
N PRO A 188 -4.17 -27.94 -2.21
CA PRO A 188 -3.50 -26.77 -1.64
C PRO A 188 -2.21 -27.07 -0.90
N ALA A 189 -2.18 -28.17 -0.13
CA ALA A 189 -0.99 -28.61 0.59
C ALA A 189 0.19 -28.96 -0.33
N GLU A 190 -0.07 -29.53 -1.51
CA GLU A 190 1.00 -29.81 -2.50
C GLU A 190 1.52 -28.52 -3.14
N VAL A 191 0.63 -27.53 -3.39
CA VAL A 191 1.03 -26.20 -3.88
C VAL A 191 1.90 -25.50 -2.84
N ALA A 192 1.45 -25.49 -1.59
CA ALA A 192 2.17 -24.86 -0.49
C ALA A 192 3.55 -25.48 -0.23
N ALA A 193 3.68 -26.80 -0.33
CA ALA A 193 4.94 -27.52 -0.14
C ALA A 193 5.91 -27.43 -1.35
N THR A 194 5.44 -26.94 -2.50
CA THR A 194 6.27 -26.84 -3.70
C THR A 194 6.91 -25.45 -3.78
N PRO A 195 8.26 -25.35 -3.91
CA PRO A 195 8.92 -24.06 -4.15
C PRO A 195 8.43 -23.42 -5.45
N LEU A 196 7.77 -22.27 -5.35
CA LEU A 196 7.24 -21.53 -6.50
C LEU A 196 8.19 -20.40 -6.89
N ILE A 197 8.12 -19.94 -8.13
CA ILE A 197 8.68 -18.66 -8.53
C ILE A 197 7.76 -17.57 -7.94
N SER A 198 8.33 -16.66 -7.18
CA SER A 198 7.58 -15.64 -6.44
C SER A 198 8.06 -14.23 -6.74
N ARG A 199 7.24 -13.27 -6.40
CA ARG A 199 7.60 -11.87 -6.35
C ARG A 199 8.38 -11.56 -5.07
N GLU A 200 9.05 -10.42 -5.08
CA GLU A 200 9.82 -9.88 -3.96
C GLU A 200 8.93 -9.57 -2.73
N ALA A 201 9.57 -9.41 -1.58
CA ALA A 201 8.92 -8.94 -0.36
C ALA A 201 8.27 -7.56 -0.58
N GLY A 202 7.05 -7.37 -0.06
CA GLY A 202 6.25 -6.15 -0.29
C GLY A 202 5.37 -6.19 -1.53
N SER A 203 5.49 -7.21 -2.39
CA SER A 203 4.58 -7.43 -3.52
C SER A 203 3.18 -7.84 -3.03
N GLY A 204 2.15 -7.17 -3.53
CA GLY A 204 0.76 -7.53 -3.25
C GLY A 204 0.38 -8.91 -3.79
N THR A 205 0.95 -9.35 -4.90
CA THR A 205 0.76 -10.71 -5.45
C THR A 205 1.28 -11.76 -4.49
N ARG A 206 2.51 -11.59 -3.96
CA ARG A 206 3.08 -12.50 -2.96
C ARG A 206 2.25 -12.53 -1.68
N GLN A 207 1.82 -11.36 -1.20
CA GLN A 207 0.97 -11.25 -0.01
C GLN A 207 -0.39 -11.94 -0.19
N ALA A 208 -1.03 -11.76 -1.37
CA ALA A 208 -2.30 -12.40 -1.67
C ALA A 208 -2.19 -13.92 -1.75
N ALA A 209 -1.13 -14.43 -2.38
CA ALA A 209 -0.85 -15.87 -2.42
C ALA A 209 -0.63 -16.46 -1.03
N ALA A 210 0.21 -15.81 -0.20
CA ALA A 210 0.47 -16.23 1.17
C ALA A 210 -0.80 -16.20 2.04
N GLN A 211 -1.61 -15.14 1.93
CA GLN A 211 -2.86 -15.03 2.68
C GLN A 211 -3.88 -16.11 2.28
N ALA A 212 -3.95 -16.43 0.99
CA ALA A 212 -4.87 -17.47 0.51
C ALA A 212 -4.48 -18.86 1.04
N MET A 213 -3.19 -19.19 1.09
CA MET A 213 -2.73 -20.44 1.68
C MET A 213 -2.90 -20.46 3.22
N ALA A 214 -2.65 -19.32 3.88
CA ALA A 214 -2.86 -19.21 5.33
C ALA A 214 -4.35 -19.37 5.74
N ALA A 215 -5.29 -19.05 4.85
CA ALA A 215 -6.72 -19.33 5.09
C ALA A 215 -7.06 -20.83 5.12
N GLU A 216 -6.19 -21.68 4.56
CA GLU A 216 -6.24 -23.15 4.61
C GLU A 216 -5.27 -23.73 5.65
N ASP A 217 -4.78 -22.91 6.60
CA ASP A 217 -3.78 -23.27 7.60
C ASP A 217 -2.45 -23.78 6.99
N LEU A 218 -2.07 -23.26 5.83
CA LEU A 218 -0.86 -23.65 5.08
C LEU A 218 0.10 -22.46 4.93
N ASP A 219 1.40 -22.75 5.08
CA ASP A 219 2.48 -21.81 4.76
C ASP A 219 3.15 -22.19 3.44
N LEU A 220 3.41 -21.18 2.59
CA LEU A 220 4.15 -21.40 1.35
C LEU A 220 5.62 -21.75 1.65
N ALA A 221 6.14 -22.76 0.98
CA ALA A 221 7.56 -23.09 1.01
C ALA A 221 8.41 -21.89 0.55
N PRO A 222 9.68 -21.80 0.97
CA PRO A 222 10.60 -20.78 0.47
C PRO A 222 10.59 -20.75 -1.07
N PRO A 223 10.62 -19.58 -1.70
CA PRO A 223 10.49 -19.47 -3.14
C PRO A 223 11.67 -20.12 -3.86
N LEU A 224 11.41 -20.77 -4.99
CA LEU A 224 12.44 -21.27 -5.90
C LEU A 224 13.28 -20.13 -6.49
N LEU A 225 12.61 -19.06 -6.90
CA LEU A 225 13.19 -17.80 -7.37
C LEU A 225 12.39 -16.65 -6.80
N GLU A 226 13.06 -15.57 -6.41
CA GLU A 226 12.43 -14.30 -6.01
C GLU A 226 12.76 -13.22 -7.04
N LEU A 227 11.73 -12.66 -7.70
CA LEU A 227 11.90 -11.74 -8.82
C LEU A 227 11.11 -10.43 -8.59
N GLY A 228 11.72 -9.32 -9.00
CA GLY A 228 11.20 -7.96 -8.75
C GLY A 228 10.07 -7.49 -9.69
N SER A 229 9.63 -8.31 -10.66
CA SER A 229 8.53 -7.92 -11.56
C SER A 229 7.65 -9.10 -11.98
N SER A 230 6.37 -8.82 -12.27
CA SER A 230 5.43 -9.83 -12.77
C SER A 230 5.86 -10.37 -14.14
N THR A 231 6.40 -9.51 -15.00
CA THR A 231 6.96 -9.90 -16.30
C THR A 231 8.14 -10.85 -16.15
N ALA A 232 9.04 -10.62 -15.18
CA ALA A 232 10.16 -11.51 -14.91
C ALA A 232 9.68 -12.90 -14.41
N VAL A 233 8.69 -12.92 -13.50
CA VAL A 233 8.06 -14.18 -13.04
C VAL A 233 7.44 -14.93 -14.22
N ARG A 234 6.60 -14.26 -15.02
CA ARG A 234 6.00 -14.84 -16.22
C ARG A 234 7.05 -15.44 -17.16
N ASN A 235 8.10 -14.68 -17.49
CA ASN A 235 9.16 -15.13 -18.39
C ASN A 235 9.93 -16.33 -17.83
N ALA A 236 10.17 -16.37 -16.52
CA ALA A 236 10.82 -17.52 -15.88
C ALA A 236 9.95 -18.79 -15.94
N VAL A 237 8.61 -18.65 -15.77
CA VAL A 237 7.68 -19.79 -15.95
C VAL A 237 7.68 -20.27 -17.40
N VAL A 238 7.59 -19.36 -18.38
CA VAL A 238 7.65 -19.69 -19.82
C VAL A 238 8.97 -20.41 -20.16
N ALA A 239 10.08 -19.98 -19.59
CA ALA A 239 11.39 -20.62 -19.75
C ALA A 239 11.51 -21.97 -19.05
N GLY A 240 10.49 -22.43 -18.31
CA GLY A 240 10.49 -23.74 -17.65
C GLY A 240 11.18 -23.75 -16.28
N ALA A 241 11.50 -22.61 -15.69
CA ALA A 241 12.20 -22.56 -14.40
C ALA A 241 11.36 -23.11 -13.23
N GLY A 242 10.01 -23.08 -13.33
CA GLY A 242 9.11 -23.62 -12.33
C GLY A 242 7.71 -23.01 -12.38
N PRO A 243 6.77 -23.46 -11.52
CA PRO A 243 5.43 -22.91 -11.45
C PRO A 243 5.38 -21.60 -10.63
N ALA A 244 4.33 -20.80 -10.84
CA ALA A 244 4.08 -19.56 -10.09
C ALA A 244 2.60 -19.32 -9.83
N LEU A 245 2.29 -18.61 -8.73
CA LEU A 245 1.01 -17.94 -8.50
C LEU A 245 1.14 -16.49 -8.99
N ILE A 246 0.38 -16.13 -10.00
CA ILE A 246 0.49 -14.85 -10.70
C ILE A 246 -0.89 -14.33 -11.12
N SER A 247 -1.03 -13.01 -11.34
CA SER A 247 -2.25 -12.41 -11.84
C SER A 247 -2.64 -12.94 -13.22
N GLU A 248 -3.91 -13.28 -13.40
CA GLU A 248 -4.48 -13.65 -14.70
C GLU A 248 -4.32 -12.53 -15.73
N LEU A 249 -4.38 -11.26 -15.32
CA LEU A 249 -4.14 -10.13 -16.20
C LEU A 249 -2.75 -10.16 -16.85
N VAL A 250 -1.75 -10.73 -16.17
CA VAL A 250 -0.36 -10.81 -16.66
C VAL A 250 -0.18 -11.96 -17.65
N VAL A 251 -0.82 -13.11 -17.40
CA VAL A 251 -0.60 -14.35 -18.14
C VAL A 251 -1.74 -14.72 -19.09
N GLY A 252 -2.81 -13.94 -19.14
CA GLY A 252 -3.96 -14.20 -20.01
C GLY A 252 -3.59 -14.46 -21.48
N PRO A 253 -2.73 -13.64 -22.10
CA PRO A 253 -2.27 -13.92 -23.47
C PRO A 253 -1.52 -15.24 -23.62
N ASP A 254 -0.72 -15.66 -22.62
CA ASP A 254 0.02 -16.92 -22.63
C ASP A 254 -0.88 -18.11 -22.46
N LEU A 255 -1.89 -18.01 -21.61
CA LEU A 255 -2.92 -19.03 -21.43
C LEU A 255 -3.72 -19.22 -22.73
N ALA A 256 -4.10 -18.11 -23.37
CA ALA A 256 -4.81 -18.16 -24.66
C ALA A 256 -3.93 -18.75 -25.78
N ALA A 257 -2.64 -18.48 -25.78
CA ALA A 257 -1.67 -19.00 -26.76
C ALA A 257 -1.20 -20.44 -26.44
N GLY A 258 -1.52 -20.98 -25.25
CA GLY A 258 -1.07 -22.30 -24.80
C GLY A 258 0.43 -22.37 -24.46
N THR A 259 1.11 -21.23 -24.33
CA THR A 259 2.53 -21.16 -23.88
C THR A 259 2.67 -21.39 -22.38
N LEU A 260 1.59 -21.13 -21.62
CA LEU A 260 1.42 -21.51 -20.23
C LEU A 260 0.10 -22.28 -20.07
N ALA A 261 0.05 -23.12 -19.05
CA ALA A 261 -1.16 -23.81 -18.64
C ALA A 261 -1.58 -23.36 -17.23
N GLU A 262 -2.86 -23.07 -17.05
CA GLU A 262 -3.45 -22.88 -15.73
C GLU A 262 -3.62 -24.23 -15.05
N ILE A 263 -3.23 -24.31 -13.80
CA ILE A 263 -3.34 -25.50 -12.96
C ILE A 263 -4.44 -25.23 -11.91
N PRO A 264 -5.59 -25.90 -11.98
CA PRO A 264 -6.63 -25.74 -10.97
C PRO A 264 -6.14 -26.20 -9.59
N ILE A 265 -6.44 -25.42 -8.56
CA ILE A 265 -6.19 -25.80 -7.16
C ILE A 265 -7.51 -26.31 -6.58
N GLU A 266 -7.46 -27.43 -5.90
CA GLU A 266 -8.66 -28.08 -5.34
C GLU A 266 -9.33 -27.16 -4.30
N GLY A 267 -10.62 -26.88 -4.50
CA GLY A 267 -11.43 -26.09 -3.56
C GLY A 267 -11.09 -24.62 -3.47
N MET A 268 -10.12 -24.09 -4.24
CA MET A 268 -9.65 -22.71 -4.11
C MET A 268 -9.84 -21.89 -5.38
N THR A 269 -10.35 -20.65 -5.20
CA THR A 269 -10.31 -19.59 -6.21
C THR A 269 -9.65 -18.37 -5.57
N LEU A 270 -8.54 -17.93 -6.13
CA LEU A 270 -7.69 -16.88 -5.53
C LEU A 270 -8.09 -15.49 -6.04
N GLU A 271 -9.31 -15.07 -5.72
CA GLU A 271 -9.80 -13.73 -6.08
C GLU A 271 -9.20 -12.65 -5.17
N ARG A 272 -8.92 -11.49 -5.73
CA ARG A 272 -8.46 -10.31 -4.99
C ARG A 272 -9.05 -9.02 -5.52
N SER A 273 -9.13 -8.01 -4.65
CA SER A 273 -9.52 -6.66 -5.02
C SER A 273 -8.30 -5.79 -5.25
N LEU A 274 -8.22 -5.17 -6.41
CA LEU A 274 -7.28 -4.08 -6.67
C LEU A 274 -7.87 -2.78 -6.10
N ARG A 275 -7.07 -2.00 -5.41
CA ARG A 275 -7.55 -0.87 -4.63
C ARG A 275 -6.80 0.42 -4.95
N ALA A 276 -7.54 1.51 -5.09
CA ALA A 276 -6.97 2.84 -4.97
C ALA A 276 -6.77 3.16 -3.49
N VAL A 277 -5.67 3.84 -3.17
CA VAL A 277 -5.28 4.26 -1.81
C VAL A 277 -4.87 5.72 -1.80
N TRP A 278 -5.19 6.41 -0.71
CA TRP A 278 -4.77 7.79 -0.48
C TRP A 278 -4.71 8.05 1.02
N ARG A 279 -4.09 9.14 1.41
CA ARG A 279 -3.86 9.49 2.80
C ARG A 279 -5.15 9.63 3.59
N THR A 280 -5.16 9.14 4.82
CA THR A 280 -6.27 9.39 5.77
C THR A 280 -6.35 10.88 6.08
N GLY A 281 -7.58 11.42 6.18
CA GLY A 281 -7.82 12.85 6.38
C GLY A 281 -7.92 13.66 5.09
N THR A 282 -7.52 13.11 3.93
CA THR A 282 -7.67 13.75 2.62
C THR A 282 -8.76 13.09 1.78
N THR A 283 -9.18 13.77 0.72
CA THR A 283 -10.05 13.21 -0.34
C THR A 283 -9.44 13.58 -1.68
N PRO A 284 -9.30 12.64 -2.61
CA PRO A 284 -8.82 12.96 -3.96
C PRO A 284 -9.68 14.04 -4.60
N THR A 285 -9.05 15.07 -5.16
CA THR A 285 -9.69 16.21 -5.86
C THR A 285 -9.15 16.32 -7.28
N GLY A 286 -9.76 17.14 -8.12
CA GLY A 286 -9.29 17.43 -9.48
C GLY A 286 -8.97 16.17 -10.29
N PRO A 287 -7.80 16.11 -10.94
CA PRO A 287 -7.39 14.97 -11.77
C PRO A 287 -7.32 13.63 -11.03
N ALA A 288 -6.95 13.62 -9.73
CA ALA A 288 -6.92 12.40 -8.91
C ALA A 288 -8.34 11.85 -8.66
N ALA A 289 -9.32 12.71 -8.38
CA ALA A 289 -10.73 12.32 -8.26
C ALA A 289 -11.28 11.80 -9.58
N ALA A 290 -10.94 12.47 -10.68
CA ALA A 290 -11.33 12.07 -12.02
C ALA A 290 -10.74 10.70 -12.41
N LEU A 291 -9.47 10.42 -12.09
CA LEU A 291 -8.85 9.10 -12.28
C LEU A 291 -9.54 8.04 -11.41
N LEU A 292 -9.78 8.34 -10.13
CA LEU A 292 -10.46 7.44 -9.21
C LEU A 292 -11.88 7.07 -9.68
N ALA A 293 -12.61 8.01 -10.28
CA ALA A 293 -13.93 7.78 -10.84
C ALA A 293 -13.90 6.85 -12.05
N ARG A 294 -12.87 6.95 -12.89
CA ARG A 294 -12.69 6.07 -14.07
C ARG A 294 -12.26 4.67 -13.66
N ALA A 295 -11.35 4.56 -12.70
CA ALA A 295 -10.86 3.29 -12.19
C ALA A 295 -11.98 2.38 -11.63
N GLY A 296 -13.12 2.94 -11.20
CA GLY A 296 -14.28 2.18 -10.72
C GLY A 296 -15.28 1.78 -11.81
N ARG A 297 -15.08 2.21 -13.06
CA ARG A 297 -15.96 1.83 -14.19
C ARG A 297 -15.44 0.53 -14.81
N ARG A 298 -16.31 -0.46 -15.01
CA ARG A 298 -15.94 -1.61 -15.86
C ARG A 298 -15.57 -1.08 -17.24
N PRO A 299 -14.49 -1.59 -17.86
CA PRO A 299 -14.23 -1.28 -19.26
C PRO A 299 -15.48 -1.66 -20.03
N SER A 300 -16.08 -0.71 -20.76
CA SER A 300 -17.10 -1.03 -21.73
C SER A 300 -16.43 -1.95 -22.75
N ALA A 301 -16.90 -3.18 -22.87
CA ALA A 301 -16.50 -4.05 -23.96
C ALA A 301 -16.71 -3.25 -25.27
N ARG A 302 -15.62 -2.93 -25.93
CA ARG A 302 -15.71 -2.37 -27.28
C ARG A 302 -16.13 -3.49 -28.19
N SER A 303 -17.30 -3.32 -28.79
CA SER A 303 -17.78 -4.06 -29.95
C SER A 303 -16.80 -3.92 -31.10
#